data_24f06b5756cfa0c9416e1abd5e8d9594
#
_entry.id   24f06b5756cfa0c9416e1abd5e8d9594
#
_cell.length_a   1.000
_cell.length_b   1.000
_cell.length_c   1.000
_cell.angle_alpha   90.00
_cell.angle_beta   90.00
_cell.angle_gamma   90.00
#
_symmetry.space_group_name_H-M   'P 1'
#
loop_
_entity.id
_entity.type
_entity.pdbx_description
1 polymer ?
#
loop_
_entity_poly.entity_id
_entity_poly.type
_entity_poly.pdbx_seq_one_letter_code
_entity_poly.pdbx_strand_id
1 'polypeptide(L)'
;FELADEDRARVEEIFGRSLEKPCFNVIWTTTPWTIPANQALNMNPELEDGLYDVGDRLLILGTGLAEAALERYGMKGEKIATAMGDKFELVRFRHPLWHVHEGFRRFSPVYLADYVDATAGTGIVHSAPAYGVDDFISCKKHGMTNDQVLTPVMGDGTYSESLPLFGGL
;
A
#
# COMPACT_ATOMS: atom_id res chain seq x y z
N PHE A 1 1.69 3.52 -4.20
CA PHE A 1 2.70 3.72 -3.16
C PHE A 1 4.08 3.37 -3.71
N GLU A 2 4.98 4.32 -3.72
CA GLU A 2 6.35 4.13 -4.20
C GLU A 2 7.18 3.34 -3.20
N LEU A 3 7.95 2.36 -3.69
CA LEU A 3 8.88 1.61 -2.84
C LEU A 3 9.90 2.55 -2.20
N ALA A 4 10.14 2.41 -0.91
CA ALA A 4 11.19 3.13 -0.21
C ALA A 4 12.57 2.73 -0.75
N ASP A 5 13.45 3.70 -0.98
CA ASP A 5 14.80 3.44 -1.50
C ASP A 5 15.58 2.50 -0.59
N GLU A 6 15.37 2.63 0.73
CA GLU A 6 16.02 1.83 1.78
C GLU A 6 15.66 0.34 1.70
N ASP A 7 14.52 0.00 1.11
CA ASP A 7 14.03 -1.38 1.01
C ASP A 7 14.14 -1.96 -0.41
N ARG A 8 14.71 -1.19 -1.34
CA ARG A 8 14.86 -1.60 -2.75
C ARG A 8 15.66 -2.89 -2.89
N ALA A 9 16.81 -2.98 -2.24
CA ALA A 9 17.66 -4.17 -2.29
C ALA A 9 16.93 -5.41 -1.75
N ARG A 10 16.13 -5.26 -0.71
CA ARG A 10 15.32 -6.34 -0.16
C ARG A 10 14.26 -6.83 -1.15
N VAL A 11 13.58 -5.92 -1.83
CA VAL A 11 12.58 -6.29 -2.85
C VAL A 11 13.23 -6.95 -4.07
N GLU A 12 14.42 -6.52 -4.46
CA GLU A 12 15.23 -7.19 -5.48
C GLU A 12 15.57 -8.64 -5.08
N GLU A 13 15.92 -8.86 -3.83
CA GLU A 13 16.15 -10.20 -3.29
C GLU A 13 14.87 -11.05 -3.28
N ILE A 14 13.73 -10.47 -2.86
CA ILE A 14 12.43 -11.15 -2.85
C ILE A 14 12.05 -11.66 -4.24
N PHE A 15 12.20 -10.84 -5.27
CA PHE A 15 11.86 -11.20 -6.65
C PHE A 15 13.00 -11.89 -7.41
N GLY A 16 14.21 -11.93 -6.85
CA GLY A 16 15.37 -12.55 -7.47
C GLY A 16 15.86 -11.83 -8.73
N ARG A 17 15.67 -10.51 -8.82
CA ARG A 17 16.10 -9.69 -9.95
C ARG A 17 16.30 -8.24 -9.58
N SER A 18 17.08 -7.50 -10.37
CA SER A 18 17.23 -6.04 -10.24
C SER A 18 15.94 -5.31 -10.62
N LEU A 19 15.65 -4.23 -9.90
CA LEU A 19 14.59 -3.29 -10.21
C LEU A 19 15.21 -2.11 -10.98
N GLU A 20 15.12 -2.10 -12.30
CA GLU A 20 15.76 -1.08 -13.16
C GLU A 20 14.89 0.16 -13.37
N LYS A 21 13.66 0.14 -12.88
CA LYS A 21 12.66 1.21 -13.00
C LYS A 21 12.08 1.55 -11.65
N PRO A 22 11.43 2.71 -11.49
CA PRO A 22 10.65 3.01 -10.29
C PRO A 22 9.62 1.92 -10.02
N CYS A 23 9.53 1.47 -8.77
CA CYS A 23 8.67 0.37 -8.35
C CYS A 23 7.60 0.87 -7.39
N PHE A 24 6.36 0.47 -7.65
CA PHE A 24 5.18 0.85 -6.87
C PHE A 24 4.36 -0.38 -6.53
N ASN A 25 3.72 -0.39 -5.37
CA ASN A 25 2.57 -1.25 -5.20
C ASN A 25 1.28 -0.52 -5.59
N VAL A 26 0.27 -1.28 -5.97
CA VAL A 26 -1.06 -0.76 -6.31
C VAL A 26 -2.03 -1.25 -5.25
N ILE A 27 -2.62 -0.32 -4.51
CA ILE A 27 -3.54 -0.63 -3.43
C ILE A 27 -5.00 -0.67 -3.93
N TRP A 28 -5.83 -1.34 -3.14
CA TRP A 28 -7.27 -1.29 -3.26
C TRP A 28 -7.90 -0.68 -2.01
N THR A 29 -8.89 0.17 -2.20
CA THR A 29 -9.71 0.73 -1.13
C THR A 29 -11.11 1.05 -1.63
N THR A 30 -12.10 0.92 -0.75
CA THR A 30 -13.48 1.39 -0.95
C THR A 30 -13.71 2.76 -0.30
N THR A 31 -12.73 3.26 0.47
CA THR A 31 -12.81 4.51 1.24
C THR A 31 -11.62 5.43 0.93
N PRO A 32 -11.49 5.91 -0.31
CA PRO A 32 -10.29 6.66 -0.73
C PRO A 32 -10.04 7.96 0.06
N TRP A 33 -11.06 8.53 0.67
CA TRP A 33 -10.93 9.70 1.54
C TRP A 33 -10.14 9.44 2.83
N THR A 34 -9.88 8.18 3.18
CA THR A 34 -9.01 7.83 4.32
C THR A 34 -7.53 7.68 3.93
N ILE A 35 -7.17 7.82 2.66
CA ILE A 35 -5.77 7.75 2.21
C ILE A 35 -4.86 8.75 2.95
N PRO A 36 -5.26 9.98 3.26
CA PRO A 36 -4.43 10.87 4.09
C PRO A 36 -4.08 10.31 5.46
N ALA A 37 -4.89 9.39 5.99
CA ALA A 37 -4.67 8.68 7.25
C ALA A 37 -3.96 7.32 7.09
N ASN A 38 -3.53 6.96 5.90
CA ASN A 38 -2.83 5.69 5.67
C ASN A 38 -1.60 5.56 6.55
N GLN A 39 -1.44 4.42 7.20
CA GLN A 39 -0.30 4.13 8.07
C GLN A 39 0.32 2.76 7.81
N ALA A 40 -0.32 1.90 7.03
CA ALA A 40 0.19 0.59 6.65
C ALA A 40 -0.44 0.09 5.35
N LEU A 41 0.10 -1.00 4.85
CA LEU A 41 -0.44 -1.76 3.73
C LEU A 41 -0.61 -3.20 4.19
N ASN A 42 -1.69 -3.86 3.77
CA ASN A 42 -1.91 -5.26 4.12
C ASN A 42 -1.75 -6.17 2.90
N MET A 43 -0.99 -7.24 3.08
CA MET A 43 -0.81 -8.30 2.09
C MET A 43 -1.13 -9.65 2.75
N ASN A 44 -1.75 -10.54 1.99
CA ASN A 44 -2.02 -11.89 2.49
C ASN A 44 -0.75 -12.74 2.32
N PRO A 45 -0.24 -13.37 3.39
CA PRO A 45 1.00 -14.16 3.33
C PRO A 45 0.91 -15.37 2.40
N GLU A 46 -0.28 -15.89 2.15
CA GLU A 46 -0.53 -17.10 1.36
C GLU A 46 -0.87 -16.81 -0.10
N LEU A 47 -0.97 -15.53 -0.50
CA LEU A 47 -1.23 -15.14 -1.88
C LEU A 47 0.07 -14.79 -2.61
N GLU A 48 0.10 -15.12 -3.89
CA GLU A 48 1.20 -14.76 -4.77
C GLU A 48 1.02 -13.35 -5.31
N ASP A 49 2.08 -12.56 -5.23
CA ASP A 49 2.18 -11.23 -5.81
C ASP A 49 3.18 -11.23 -6.95
N GLY A 50 2.88 -10.49 -8.00
CA GLY A 50 3.71 -10.37 -9.19
C GLY A 50 4.30 -8.98 -9.37
N LEU A 51 5.47 -8.94 -10.00
CA LEU A 51 6.11 -7.74 -10.48
C LEU A 51 5.82 -7.58 -11.97
N TYR A 52 5.21 -6.47 -12.34
CA TYR A 52 4.75 -6.19 -13.71
C TYR A 52 5.47 -4.98 -14.27
N ASP A 53 6.11 -5.17 -15.43
CA ASP A 53 6.68 -4.06 -16.21
C ASP A 53 5.60 -3.44 -17.08
N VAL A 54 5.26 -2.19 -16.85
CA VAL A 54 4.25 -1.46 -17.61
C VAL A 54 4.86 -0.39 -18.54
N GLY A 55 6.18 -0.43 -18.72
CA GLY A 55 6.93 0.44 -19.62
C GLY A 55 7.83 1.42 -18.86
N ASP A 56 7.28 2.43 -18.23
CA ASP A 56 8.00 3.47 -17.48
C ASP A 56 8.25 3.13 -16.01
N ARG A 57 7.57 2.11 -15.49
CA ARG A 57 7.64 1.71 -14.08
C ARG A 57 7.32 0.24 -13.88
N LEU A 58 7.55 -0.23 -12.66
CA LEU A 58 7.20 -1.57 -12.21
C LEU A 58 6.05 -1.48 -11.20
N LEU A 59 5.07 -2.36 -11.33
CA LEU A 59 3.93 -2.44 -10.42
C LEU A 59 3.90 -3.79 -9.71
N ILE A 60 3.62 -3.78 -8.40
CA ILE A 60 3.38 -4.98 -7.61
C ILE A 60 1.85 -5.14 -7.47
N LEU A 61 1.35 -6.28 -7.90
CA LEU A 61 -0.07 -6.64 -7.92
C LEU A 61 -0.22 -8.13 -7.58
N GLY A 62 -1.30 -8.50 -6.92
CA GLY A 62 -1.66 -9.90 -6.76
C GLY A 62 -1.80 -10.58 -8.13
N THR A 63 -1.14 -11.74 -8.34
CA THR A 63 -1.09 -12.37 -9.66
C THR A 63 -2.47 -12.78 -10.19
N GLY A 64 -3.37 -13.20 -9.31
CA GLY A 64 -4.74 -13.55 -9.68
C GLY A 64 -5.64 -12.36 -10.06
N LEU A 65 -5.22 -11.14 -9.76
CA LEU A 65 -6.00 -9.90 -9.95
C LEU A 65 -5.37 -8.94 -10.95
N ALA A 66 -4.11 -9.17 -11.31
CA ALA A 66 -3.30 -8.22 -12.07
C ALA A 66 -3.86 -7.95 -13.48
N GLU A 67 -4.29 -8.99 -14.20
CA GLU A 67 -4.83 -8.83 -15.56
C GLU A 67 -6.04 -7.90 -15.56
N ALA A 68 -7.02 -8.16 -14.70
CA ALA A 68 -8.22 -7.33 -14.60
C ALA A 68 -7.92 -5.90 -14.12
N ALA A 69 -6.96 -5.73 -13.21
CA ALA A 69 -6.54 -4.42 -12.75
C ALA A 69 -5.86 -3.61 -13.85
N LEU A 70 -4.90 -4.21 -14.56
CA LEU A 70 -4.18 -3.56 -15.67
C LEU A 70 -5.12 -3.20 -16.83
N GLU A 71 -6.06 -4.08 -17.18
CA GLU A 71 -7.08 -3.80 -18.18
C GLU A 71 -7.92 -2.58 -17.79
N ARG A 72 -8.38 -2.52 -16.53
CA ARG A 72 -9.15 -1.39 -15.99
C ARG A 72 -8.38 -0.07 -16.07
N TYR A 73 -7.06 -0.11 -15.89
CA TYR A 73 -6.19 1.08 -15.99
C TYR A 73 -5.79 1.42 -17.42
N GLY A 74 -6.16 0.61 -18.40
CA GLY A 74 -5.74 0.78 -19.79
C GLY A 74 -4.24 0.57 -19.99
N MET A 75 -3.61 -0.22 -19.11
CA MET A 75 -2.19 -0.52 -19.14
C MET A 75 -1.93 -1.92 -19.67
N LYS A 76 -0.81 -2.06 -20.36
CA LYS A 76 -0.23 -3.36 -20.72
C LYS A 76 0.95 -3.62 -19.80
N GLY A 77 0.94 -4.75 -19.11
CA GLY A 77 2.02 -5.14 -18.20
C GLY A 77 2.51 -6.56 -18.49
N GLU A 78 3.83 -6.72 -18.47
CA GLU A 78 4.48 -8.01 -18.54
C GLU A 78 4.86 -8.46 -17.13
N LYS A 79 4.40 -9.65 -16.74
CA LYS A 79 4.82 -10.27 -15.48
C LYS A 79 6.26 -10.75 -15.58
N ILE A 80 7.15 -10.13 -14.83
CA ILE A 80 8.59 -10.39 -14.89
C ILE A 80 9.15 -11.15 -13.68
N ALA A 81 8.41 -11.21 -12.57
CA ALA A 81 8.76 -11.97 -11.39
C ALA A 81 7.52 -12.21 -10.51
N THR A 82 7.60 -13.18 -9.60
CA THR A 82 6.59 -13.47 -8.60
C THR A 82 7.22 -13.78 -7.25
N ALA A 83 6.46 -13.54 -6.17
CA ALA A 83 6.82 -13.96 -4.82
C ALA A 83 5.57 -14.08 -3.96
N MET A 84 5.63 -14.90 -2.90
CA MET A 84 4.54 -15.00 -1.95
C MET A 84 4.49 -13.78 -1.03
N GLY A 85 3.30 -13.41 -0.60
CA GLY A 85 3.06 -12.22 0.21
C GLY A 85 3.80 -12.19 1.53
N ASP A 86 4.07 -13.35 2.15
CA ASP A 86 4.83 -13.47 3.41
C ASP A 86 6.24 -12.86 3.32
N LYS A 87 6.83 -12.83 2.13
CA LYS A 87 8.16 -12.27 1.90
C LYS A 87 8.23 -10.76 2.08
N PHE A 88 7.10 -10.08 1.90
CA PHE A 88 7.02 -8.62 1.93
C PHE A 88 6.82 -8.04 3.33
N GLU A 89 6.74 -8.84 4.37
CA GLU A 89 6.51 -8.36 5.73
C GLU A 89 7.51 -7.23 6.09
N LEU A 90 6.98 -6.09 6.54
CA LEU A 90 7.72 -4.89 6.92
C LEU A 90 8.48 -4.17 5.79
N VAL A 91 8.31 -4.58 4.55
CA VAL A 91 8.77 -3.75 3.42
C VAL A 91 8.02 -2.41 3.44
N ARG A 92 8.75 -1.31 3.30
CA ARG A 92 8.19 0.03 3.42
C ARG A 92 7.95 0.67 2.06
N PHE A 93 6.83 1.36 1.99
CA PHE A 93 6.47 2.19 0.84
C PHE A 93 6.21 3.61 1.29
N ARG A 94 6.45 4.58 0.43
CA ARG A 94 6.17 5.99 0.71
C ARG A 94 4.68 6.26 0.64
N HIS A 95 4.17 7.08 1.54
CA HIS A 95 2.81 7.59 1.43
C HIS A 95 2.59 8.23 0.05
N PRO A 96 1.43 8.07 -0.61
CA PRO A 96 1.24 8.56 -1.99
C PRO A 96 1.39 10.09 -2.14
N LEU A 97 1.23 10.84 -1.07
CA LEU A 97 1.42 12.29 -1.04
C LEU A 97 2.82 12.72 -0.56
N TRP A 98 3.78 11.80 -0.48
CA TRP A 98 5.16 12.06 -0.04
C TRP A 98 5.82 13.23 -0.75
N HIS A 99 5.64 13.31 -2.07
CA HIS A 99 6.26 14.37 -2.89
C HIS A 99 5.45 15.66 -2.94
N VAL A 100 4.23 15.65 -2.38
CA VAL A 100 3.32 16.80 -2.46
C VAL A 100 3.48 17.72 -1.24
N HIS A 101 3.64 17.15 -0.05
CA HIS A 101 3.78 17.94 1.16
C HIS A 101 4.58 17.19 2.24
N GLU A 102 5.43 17.90 2.98
CA GLU A 102 6.29 17.32 4.02
C GLU A 102 5.52 16.59 5.14
N GLY A 103 4.30 17.04 5.47
CA GLY A 103 3.43 16.39 6.45
C GLY A 103 3.00 14.96 6.08
N PHE A 104 3.22 14.55 4.82
CA PHE A 104 2.98 13.18 4.36
C PHE A 104 4.25 12.36 4.16
N ARG A 105 5.41 12.87 4.58
CA ARG A 105 6.69 12.13 4.48
C ARG A 105 6.81 11.08 5.56
N ARG A 106 6.01 10.03 5.42
CA ARG A 106 6.04 8.83 6.28
C ARG A 106 5.98 7.57 5.44
N PHE A 107 6.52 6.50 5.96
CA PHE A 107 6.46 5.18 5.33
C PHE A 107 5.20 4.44 5.76
N SER A 108 4.69 3.63 4.84
CA SER A 108 3.63 2.66 5.08
C SER A 108 4.25 1.27 4.99
N PRO A 109 4.48 0.59 6.13
CA PRO A 109 5.02 -0.75 6.13
C PRO A 109 3.96 -1.77 5.71
N VAL A 110 4.40 -2.88 5.13
CA VAL A 110 3.54 -4.03 4.86
C VAL A 110 3.33 -4.83 6.14
N TYR A 111 2.07 -5.02 6.51
CA TYR A 111 1.65 -5.92 7.58
C TYR A 111 0.90 -7.11 6.96
N LEU A 112 1.24 -8.32 7.39
CA LEU A 112 0.58 -9.52 6.89
C LEU A 112 -0.82 -9.65 7.50
N ALA A 113 -1.81 -9.95 6.66
CA ALA A 113 -3.20 -10.04 7.07
C ALA A 113 -3.97 -11.08 6.24
N ASP A 114 -4.57 -12.04 6.91
CA ASP A 114 -5.30 -13.15 6.28
C ASP A 114 -6.59 -12.69 5.60
N TYR A 115 -7.13 -11.54 6.01
CA TYR A 115 -8.38 -10.99 5.48
C TYR A 115 -8.23 -10.33 4.10
N VAL A 116 -7.01 -10.17 3.58
CA VAL A 116 -6.80 -9.63 2.23
C VAL A 116 -7.30 -10.65 1.21
N ASP A 117 -8.29 -10.24 0.41
CA ASP A 117 -9.01 -11.10 -0.52
C ASP A 117 -8.26 -11.22 -1.86
N ALA A 118 -8.37 -12.41 -2.45
CA ALA A 118 -7.87 -12.73 -3.79
C ALA A 118 -8.92 -12.55 -4.90
N THR A 119 -10.15 -12.14 -4.55
CA THR A 119 -11.28 -12.11 -5.49
C THR A 119 -11.59 -10.72 -6.02
N ALA A 120 -11.11 -9.66 -5.37
CA ALA A 120 -11.36 -8.29 -5.76
C ALA A 120 -10.15 -7.39 -5.51
N GLY A 121 -10.07 -6.30 -6.27
CA GLY A 121 -9.04 -5.28 -6.11
C GLY A 121 -7.70 -5.63 -6.71
N THR A 122 -6.64 -5.47 -5.94
CA THR A 122 -5.24 -5.62 -6.40
C THR A 122 -4.42 -6.63 -5.59
N GLY A 123 -4.97 -7.16 -4.50
CA GLY A 123 -4.25 -8.04 -3.58
C GLY A 123 -3.44 -7.30 -2.52
N ILE A 124 -3.42 -5.97 -2.55
CA ILE A 124 -2.75 -5.12 -1.56
C ILE A 124 -3.77 -4.10 -1.06
N VAL A 125 -4.00 -4.06 0.26
CA VAL A 125 -5.05 -3.24 0.85
C VAL A 125 -4.46 -2.07 1.64
N HIS A 126 -5.00 -0.89 1.40
CA HIS A 126 -4.76 0.31 2.20
C HIS A 126 -5.23 0.09 3.64
N SER A 127 -4.42 0.50 4.60
CA SER A 127 -4.73 0.42 6.03
C SER A 127 -4.70 1.80 6.70
N ALA A 128 -5.84 2.15 7.29
CA ALA A 128 -6.01 3.35 8.11
C ALA A 128 -6.65 2.94 9.45
N PRO A 129 -5.87 2.78 10.53
CA PRO A 129 -6.32 2.15 11.77
C PRO A 129 -7.45 2.88 12.50
N ALA A 130 -7.63 4.18 12.26
CA ALA A 130 -8.75 4.92 12.83
C ALA A 130 -10.10 4.62 12.18
N TYR A 131 -10.12 4.03 10.98
CA TYR A 131 -11.32 3.93 10.13
C TYR A 131 -11.65 2.51 9.70
N GLY A 132 -10.96 1.52 10.23
CA GLY A 132 -11.25 0.11 9.99
C GLY A 132 -10.90 -0.74 11.20
N VAL A 133 -11.82 -1.62 11.62
CA VAL A 133 -11.61 -2.49 12.78
C VAL A 133 -10.44 -3.45 12.53
N ASP A 134 -10.42 -4.09 11.37
CA ASP A 134 -9.34 -5.00 10.99
C ASP A 134 -7.99 -4.28 10.88
N ASP A 135 -8.00 -3.07 10.32
CA ASP A 135 -6.82 -2.20 10.22
C ASP A 135 -6.27 -1.85 11.60
N PHE A 136 -7.16 -1.49 12.53
CA PHE A 136 -6.79 -1.18 13.90
C PHE A 136 -6.16 -2.40 14.59
N ILE A 137 -6.79 -3.55 14.51
CA ILE A 137 -6.29 -4.79 15.10
C ILE A 137 -4.91 -5.15 14.52
N SER A 138 -4.77 -5.07 13.20
CA SER A 138 -3.51 -5.34 12.50
C SER A 138 -2.39 -4.40 12.95
N CYS A 139 -2.65 -3.10 12.97
CA CYS A 139 -1.66 -2.10 13.40
C CYS A 139 -1.28 -2.25 14.87
N LYS A 140 -2.24 -2.55 15.74
CA LYS A 140 -1.99 -2.82 17.18
C LYS A 140 -1.12 -4.06 17.37
N LYS A 141 -1.38 -5.12 16.63
CA LYS A 141 -0.57 -6.35 16.63
C LYS A 141 0.90 -6.08 16.26
N HIS A 142 1.14 -5.08 15.41
CA HIS A 142 2.49 -4.67 14.99
C HIS A 142 3.09 -3.55 15.85
N GLY A 143 2.52 -3.30 17.03
CA GLY A 143 3.10 -2.42 18.04
C GLY A 143 2.68 -0.95 17.96
N MET A 144 1.73 -0.59 17.11
CA MET A 144 1.23 0.78 17.05
C MET A 144 0.48 1.13 18.34
N THR A 145 0.83 2.26 18.95
CA THR A 145 0.15 2.78 20.15
C THR A 145 -1.02 3.68 19.76
N ASN A 146 -1.96 3.93 20.69
CA ASN A 146 -3.14 4.75 20.37
C ASN A 146 -2.81 6.19 19.96
N ASP A 147 -1.76 6.76 20.56
CA ASP A 147 -1.28 8.10 20.25
C ASP A 147 -0.64 8.23 18.86
N GLN A 148 -0.25 7.12 18.25
CA GLN A 148 0.29 7.07 16.90
C GLN A 148 -0.79 6.98 15.82
N VAL A 149 -2.03 6.63 16.19
CA VAL A 149 -3.14 6.50 15.23
C VAL A 149 -3.59 7.87 14.74
N LEU A 150 -3.52 8.07 13.43
CA LEU A 150 -3.93 9.32 12.77
C LEU A 150 -5.44 9.35 12.56
N THR A 151 -6.08 10.45 12.94
CA THR A 151 -7.54 10.65 12.89
C THR A 151 -7.95 11.92 12.15
N PRO A 152 -7.51 12.11 10.89
CA PRO A 152 -7.78 13.37 10.18
C PRO A 152 -9.22 13.53 9.67
N VAL A 153 -10.01 12.46 9.58
CA VAL A 153 -11.42 12.56 9.16
C VAL A 153 -12.29 12.71 10.40
N MET A 154 -13.02 13.82 10.46
CA MET A 154 -13.87 14.19 11.59
C MET A 154 -15.25 13.50 11.51
N GLY A 155 -16.00 13.52 12.61
CA GLY A 155 -17.30 12.86 12.70
C GLY A 155 -18.38 13.42 11.78
N ASP A 156 -18.21 14.64 11.30
CA ASP A 156 -19.09 15.30 10.31
C ASP A 156 -18.66 15.05 8.85
N GLY A 157 -17.58 14.29 8.65
CA GLY A 157 -17.05 13.97 7.32
C GLY A 157 -16.03 14.97 6.78
N THR A 158 -15.73 16.04 7.50
CA THR A 158 -14.69 17.00 7.11
C THR A 158 -13.30 16.50 7.52
N TYR A 159 -12.27 17.08 6.92
CA TYR A 159 -10.90 16.88 7.40
C TYR A 159 -10.56 17.85 8.52
N SER A 160 -9.80 17.37 9.52
CA SER A 160 -9.25 18.24 10.57
C SER A 160 -8.49 19.42 9.97
N GLU A 161 -8.68 20.61 10.53
CA GLU A 161 -7.97 21.84 10.13
C GLU A 161 -6.44 21.67 10.10
N SER A 162 -5.91 20.77 10.92
CA SER A 162 -4.48 20.51 10.99
C SER A 162 -3.94 19.61 9.87
N LEU A 163 -4.83 19.00 9.06
CA LEU A 163 -4.38 18.13 7.97
C LEU A 163 -3.76 18.95 6.84
N PRO A 164 -2.52 18.71 6.45
CA PRO A 164 -1.91 19.42 5.33
C PRO A 164 -2.75 19.28 4.05
N LEU A 165 -2.85 20.33 3.28
CA LEU A 165 -3.54 20.44 1.97
C LEU A 165 -5.07 20.32 2.00
N PHE A 166 -5.64 19.57 2.95
CA PHE A 166 -7.06 19.20 2.92
C PHE A 166 -7.83 19.73 4.14
N GLY A 167 -7.16 20.37 5.09
CA GLY A 167 -7.80 20.85 6.32
C GLY A 167 -9.05 21.69 6.06
N GLY A 168 -10.15 21.33 6.74
CA GLY A 168 -11.44 22.01 6.63
C GLY A 168 -12.29 21.65 5.40
N LEU A 169 -11.80 20.75 4.49
CA LEU A 169 -12.57 20.28 3.34
C LEU A 169 -13.56 19.19 3.72
#